data_8ef82ca59f6b6c700b8799d9682b7db9
#
_entry.id   8ef82ca59f6b6c700b8799d9682b7db9
#
_cell.length_a   1.000
_cell.length_b   1.000
_cell.length_c   1.000
_cell.angle_alpha   90.00
_cell.angle_beta   90.00
_cell.angle_gamma   90.00
#
_symmetry.space_group_name_H-M   'P 1'
#
loop_
_entity.id
_entity.type
_entity.pdbx_description
1 polymer ?
#
loop_
_entity_poly.entity_id
_entity_poly.type
_entity_poly.pdbx_seq_one_letter_code
_entity_poly.pdbx_strand_id
1 'polypeptide(L)'
;RRQRQMCIRDRLKDRSMEILYFTDKTDEFIPDIFRTYGDKAFRSAVDGDLELGDEKQPETADHQETLDFLKETLGSRVDQVKASGKLKSHPVCLTSGEGMTFEMEKYFAAVQPDLALKAKRILEVNVEHPAFAALESARITDPDRAKKYAEILLNQAMLIAGLPLENPSDYTDLVCSLWK
;
A
#
# COMPACT_ATOMS: atom_id res chain seq x y z
N ARG A 1 -0.01 -5.64 -11.66
CA ARG A 1 -1.42 -5.22 -11.48
C ARG A 1 -2.38 -6.37 -11.80
N ARG A 2 -2.32 -6.96 -12.99
CA ARG A 2 -3.23 -8.04 -13.44
C ARG A 2 -3.19 -9.30 -12.54
N GLN A 3 -2.02 -9.73 -12.12
CA GLN A 3 -1.84 -10.96 -11.34
C GLN A 3 -2.36 -10.85 -9.89
N ARG A 4 -2.18 -9.67 -9.24
CA ARG A 4 -2.69 -9.40 -7.90
C ARG A 4 -4.22 -9.34 -7.89
N GLN A 5 -4.82 -8.68 -8.87
CA GLN A 5 -6.28 -8.64 -9.03
C GLN A 5 -6.88 -10.04 -9.27
N MET A 6 -6.16 -10.92 -9.96
CA MET A 6 -6.61 -12.31 -10.16
C MET A 6 -6.63 -13.11 -8.86
N CYS A 7 -5.61 -13.00 -8.02
CA CYS A 7 -5.57 -13.72 -6.74
C CYS A 7 -6.67 -13.26 -5.77
N ILE A 8 -6.92 -11.95 -5.68
CA ILE A 8 -7.99 -11.39 -4.85
C ILE A 8 -9.35 -11.85 -5.38
N ARG A 9 -9.56 -11.75 -6.70
CA ARG A 9 -10.79 -12.17 -7.36
C ARG A 9 -11.12 -13.64 -7.09
N ASP A 10 -10.15 -14.52 -7.21
CA ASP A 10 -10.38 -15.96 -7.05
C ASP A 10 -10.75 -16.27 -5.59
N ARG A 11 -10.09 -15.65 -4.61
CA ARG A 11 -10.45 -15.76 -3.18
C ARG A 11 -11.85 -15.25 -2.86
N LEU A 12 -12.28 -14.14 -3.48
CA LEU A 12 -13.62 -13.59 -3.29
C LEU A 12 -14.70 -14.51 -3.89
N LYS A 13 -14.42 -15.08 -5.05
CA LYS A 13 -15.31 -16.07 -5.70
C LYS A 13 -15.49 -17.32 -4.87
N ASP A 14 -14.42 -17.86 -4.29
CA ASP A 14 -14.47 -19.04 -3.42
C ASP A 14 -15.37 -18.82 -2.21
N ARG A 15 -15.60 -17.56 -1.82
CA ARG A 15 -16.49 -17.16 -0.72
C ARG A 15 -17.88 -16.72 -1.16
N SER A 16 -18.25 -16.98 -2.40
CA SER A 16 -19.55 -16.59 -2.97
C SER A 16 -19.84 -15.08 -2.88
N MET A 17 -18.78 -14.25 -2.87
CA MET A 17 -18.93 -12.80 -2.91
C MET A 17 -19.17 -12.31 -4.33
N GLU A 18 -20.11 -11.39 -4.50
CA GLU A 18 -20.34 -10.72 -5.76
C GLU A 18 -19.25 -9.68 -6.01
N ILE A 19 -18.66 -9.70 -7.21
CA ILE A 19 -17.57 -8.80 -7.57
C ILE A 19 -18.05 -7.88 -8.69
N LEU A 20 -18.03 -6.57 -8.41
CA LEU A 20 -18.27 -5.52 -9.39
C LEU A 20 -16.94 -5.03 -9.95
N TYR A 21 -16.88 -4.88 -11.27
CA TYR A 21 -15.73 -4.34 -11.97
C TYR A 21 -16.03 -2.93 -12.44
N PHE A 22 -15.31 -1.98 -11.93
CA PHE A 22 -15.35 -0.60 -12.41
C PHE A 22 -14.49 -0.47 -13.66
N THR A 23 -15.06 0.05 -14.71
CA THR A 23 -14.41 0.17 -16.03
C THR A 23 -14.18 1.61 -16.43
N ASP A 24 -14.94 2.53 -15.86
CA ASP A 24 -14.78 3.96 -16.05
C ASP A 24 -14.13 4.61 -14.81
N LYS A 25 -13.45 5.74 -15.03
CA LYS A 25 -12.79 6.50 -13.93
C LYS A 25 -13.78 7.11 -12.95
N THR A 26 -15.01 7.34 -13.39
CA THR A 26 -16.09 7.89 -12.58
C THR A 26 -16.79 6.85 -11.73
N ASP A 27 -16.67 5.57 -12.07
CA ASP A 27 -17.30 4.47 -11.33
C ASP A 27 -16.78 4.34 -9.88
N GLU A 28 -15.55 4.80 -9.61
CA GLU A 28 -14.96 4.82 -8.27
C GLU A 28 -15.80 5.60 -7.24
N PHE A 29 -16.62 6.55 -7.70
CA PHE A 29 -17.47 7.34 -6.81
C PHE A 29 -18.80 6.65 -6.49
N ILE A 30 -19.17 5.60 -7.21
CA ILE A 30 -20.45 4.89 -7.03
C ILE A 30 -20.61 4.33 -5.61
N PRO A 31 -19.62 3.64 -5.02
CA PRO A 31 -19.76 3.11 -3.66
C PRO A 31 -19.94 4.17 -2.60
N ASP A 32 -19.33 5.34 -2.77
CA ASP A 32 -19.46 6.45 -1.82
C ASP A 32 -20.83 7.11 -1.87
N ILE A 33 -21.43 7.17 -3.07
CA ILE A 33 -22.75 7.76 -3.28
C ILE A 33 -23.86 6.82 -2.78
N PHE A 34 -23.80 5.55 -3.18
CA PHE A 34 -24.87 4.59 -2.90
C PHE A 34 -24.68 3.82 -1.59
N ARG A 35 -23.45 3.64 -1.12
CA ARG A 35 -23.02 2.92 0.09
C ARG A 35 -23.53 1.47 0.20
N THR A 36 -24.77 1.23 -0.18
CA THR A 36 -25.42 -0.08 -0.16
C THR A 36 -26.22 -0.29 -1.42
N TYR A 37 -26.37 -1.56 -1.81
CA TYR A 37 -27.32 -2.01 -2.85
C TYR A 37 -28.18 -3.12 -2.26
N GLY A 38 -29.48 -2.84 -2.06
CA GLY A 38 -30.35 -3.67 -1.24
C GLY A 38 -29.80 -3.77 0.18
N ASP A 39 -29.64 -4.98 0.68
CA ASP A 39 -29.12 -5.27 2.03
C ASP A 39 -27.57 -5.42 2.05
N LYS A 40 -26.88 -5.21 0.92
CA LYS A 40 -25.45 -5.44 0.76
C LYS A 40 -24.69 -4.13 0.76
N ALA A 41 -23.66 -4.03 1.61
CA ALA A 41 -22.74 -2.90 1.61
C ALA A 41 -21.62 -3.10 0.57
N PHE A 42 -21.26 -2.03 -0.14
CA PHE A 42 -20.07 -2.03 -0.99
C PHE A 42 -18.80 -2.10 -0.11
N ARG A 43 -17.84 -2.90 -0.56
CA ARG A 43 -16.51 -2.98 0.04
C ARG A 43 -15.48 -2.99 -1.06
N SER A 44 -14.41 -2.24 -0.90
CA SER A 44 -13.31 -2.26 -1.86
C SER A 44 -12.52 -3.57 -1.73
N ALA A 45 -12.34 -4.27 -2.84
CA ALA A 45 -11.53 -5.50 -2.87
C ALA A 45 -10.03 -5.24 -2.66
N VAL A 46 -9.61 -3.98 -2.73
CA VAL A 46 -8.21 -3.56 -2.56
C VAL A 46 -7.95 -2.89 -1.22
N ASP A 47 -8.99 -2.66 -0.42
CA ASP A 47 -8.85 -2.12 0.93
C ASP A 47 -8.11 -3.10 1.85
N GLY A 48 -7.21 -2.52 2.63
CA GLY A 48 -6.42 -3.26 3.61
C GLY A 48 -7.26 -3.96 4.68
N ASP A 49 -8.50 -3.52 4.90
CA ASP A 49 -9.38 -3.99 5.97
C ASP A 49 -10.37 -5.09 5.52
N LEU A 50 -10.26 -5.57 4.27
CA LEU A 50 -11.03 -6.74 3.86
C LEU A 50 -10.42 -7.99 4.51
N GLU A 51 -10.84 -8.28 5.75
CA GLU A 51 -10.47 -9.50 6.45
C GLU A 51 -11.10 -10.70 5.74
N LEU A 52 -10.34 -11.32 4.87
CA LEU A 52 -10.73 -12.56 4.20
C LEU A 52 -10.44 -13.81 5.06
N GLY A 53 -10.51 -13.68 6.38
CA GLY A 53 -10.77 -14.74 7.35
C GLY A 53 -9.75 -15.88 7.55
N ASP A 54 -8.64 -15.95 6.82
CA ASP A 54 -7.60 -16.98 7.03
C ASP A 54 -6.18 -16.42 6.96
N GLU A 55 -6.06 -15.10 7.03
CA GLU A 55 -4.73 -14.50 7.07
C GLU A 55 -4.27 -14.52 8.52
N LYS A 56 -3.30 -15.40 8.82
CA LYS A 56 -2.48 -15.23 10.01
C LYS A 56 -1.95 -13.81 9.95
N GLN A 57 -2.45 -12.94 10.83
CA GLN A 57 -1.75 -11.68 11.07
C GLN A 57 -0.33 -12.09 11.46
N PRO A 58 0.69 -11.61 10.74
CA PRO A 58 2.06 -11.92 11.13
C PRO A 58 2.23 -11.51 12.60
N GLU A 59 2.98 -12.28 13.36
CA GLU A 59 3.34 -11.91 14.73
C GLU A 59 4.09 -10.59 14.67
N THR A 60 3.40 -9.50 14.98
CA THR A 60 3.93 -8.13 14.86
C THR A 60 4.80 -7.75 16.05
N ALA A 61 4.67 -8.47 17.18
CA ALA A 61 5.34 -8.11 18.40
C ALA A 61 6.87 -8.01 18.23
N ASP A 62 7.47 -8.94 17.51
CA ASP A 62 8.93 -8.99 17.30
C ASP A 62 9.43 -7.94 16.29
N HIS A 63 8.54 -7.36 15.48
CA HIS A 63 8.89 -6.43 14.39
C HIS A 63 8.44 -4.99 14.62
N GLN A 64 7.79 -4.71 15.77
CA GLN A 64 7.19 -3.40 16.04
C GLN A 64 8.20 -2.26 15.98
N GLU A 65 9.39 -2.44 16.54
CA GLU A 65 10.45 -1.42 16.50
C GLU A 65 10.86 -1.02 15.07
N THR A 66 10.87 -1.98 14.15
CA THR A 66 11.21 -1.72 12.74
C THR A 66 10.06 -1.04 12.00
N LEU A 67 8.81 -1.38 12.34
CA LEU A 67 7.64 -0.70 11.79
C LEU A 67 7.57 0.76 12.28
N ASP A 68 7.85 1.00 13.55
CA ASP A 68 7.90 2.34 14.15
C ASP A 68 9.03 3.17 13.52
N PHE A 69 10.22 2.58 13.34
CA PHE A 69 11.32 3.20 12.61
C PHE A 69 10.93 3.61 11.19
N LEU A 70 10.23 2.75 10.46
CA LEU A 70 9.71 3.09 9.13
C LEU A 70 8.76 4.28 9.21
N LYS A 71 7.82 4.27 10.17
CA LYS A 71 6.85 5.37 10.34
C LYS A 71 7.54 6.68 10.67
N GLU A 72 8.52 6.68 11.57
CA GLU A 72 9.29 7.88 11.94
C GLU A 72 10.12 8.41 10.76
N THR A 73 10.82 7.51 10.05
CA THR A 73 11.67 7.88 8.89
C THR A 73 10.84 8.46 7.76
N LEU A 74 9.69 7.86 7.45
CA LEU A 74 8.83 8.28 6.35
C LEU A 74 7.92 9.46 6.71
N GLY A 75 7.72 9.71 8.00
CA GLY A 75 7.02 10.89 8.52
C GLY A 75 5.59 11.04 7.99
N SER A 76 5.26 12.23 7.48
CA SER A 76 3.94 12.59 6.97
C SER A 76 3.62 11.99 5.58
N ARG A 77 4.57 11.35 4.93
CA ARG A 77 4.35 10.71 3.61
C ARG A 77 3.53 9.43 3.69
N VAL A 78 3.45 8.84 4.88
CA VAL A 78 2.57 7.71 5.19
C VAL A 78 1.79 8.00 6.46
N ASP A 79 0.50 7.68 6.46
CA ASP A 79 -0.34 7.85 7.66
C ASP A 79 -0.08 6.73 8.67
N GLN A 80 0.14 5.53 8.16
CA GLN A 80 0.36 4.34 8.97
C GLN A 80 1.33 3.37 8.27
N VAL A 81 2.08 2.61 9.08
CA VAL A 81 2.86 1.45 8.65
C VAL A 81 2.34 0.24 9.41
N LYS A 82 2.06 -0.86 8.70
CA LYS A 82 1.59 -2.10 9.32
C LYS A 82 2.18 -3.33 8.64
N ALA A 83 2.35 -4.42 9.39
CA ALA A 83 2.68 -5.71 8.83
C ALA A 83 1.48 -6.28 8.07
N SER A 84 1.73 -6.99 6.98
CA SER A 84 0.71 -7.60 6.14
C SER A 84 1.01 -9.06 5.84
N GLY A 85 0.11 -9.94 6.24
CA GLY A 85 0.13 -11.36 5.83
C GLY A 85 -0.36 -11.60 4.40
N LYS A 86 -0.82 -10.53 3.71
CA LYS A 86 -1.39 -10.60 2.35
C LYS A 86 -0.32 -10.59 1.25
N LEU A 87 0.85 -10.06 1.57
CA LEU A 87 1.97 -9.91 0.63
C LEU A 87 2.77 -11.20 0.59
N LYS A 88 2.90 -11.80 -0.59
CA LYS A 88 3.70 -13.02 -0.79
C LYS A 88 5.04 -12.74 -1.49
N SER A 89 4.99 -12.04 -2.61
CA SER A 89 6.15 -11.84 -3.48
C SER A 89 6.73 -10.41 -3.45
N HIS A 90 5.99 -9.47 -2.89
CA HIS A 90 6.45 -8.08 -2.79
C HIS A 90 6.77 -7.71 -1.35
N PRO A 91 7.84 -6.92 -1.12
CA PRO A 91 8.21 -6.49 0.23
C PRO A 91 7.20 -5.52 0.82
N VAL A 92 6.57 -4.70 -0.01
CA VAL A 92 5.66 -3.62 0.41
C VAL A 92 4.54 -3.41 -0.58
N CYS A 93 3.45 -2.83 -0.11
CA CYS A 93 2.47 -2.17 -0.95
C CYS A 93 1.86 -0.96 -0.23
N LEU A 94 1.24 -0.05 -1.00
CA LEU A 94 0.40 1.00 -0.46
C LEU A 94 -1.07 0.63 -0.60
N THR A 95 -1.82 0.88 0.46
CA THR A 95 -3.28 0.88 0.47
C THR A 95 -3.79 2.25 0.90
N SER A 96 -4.94 2.66 0.37
CA SER A 96 -5.61 3.87 0.83
C SER A 96 -6.34 3.58 2.14
N GLY A 97 -6.33 4.57 3.04
CA GLY A 97 -7.20 4.55 4.22
C GLY A 97 -8.66 4.87 3.85
N GLU A 98 -9.52 4.91 4.87
CA GLU A 98 -10.92 5.28 4.70
C GLU A 98 -11.09 6.64 4.01
N GLY A 99 -12.04 6.73 3.11
CA GLY A 99 -12.42 7.93 2.37
C GLY A 99 -11.90 7.90 0.94
N MET A 100 -10.87 8.68 0.64
CA MET A 100 -10.37 8.84 -0.73
C MET A 100 -9.48 7.67 -1.17
N THR A 101 -9.77 7.09 -2.34
CA THR A 101 -8.90 6.09 -2.97
C THR A 101 -7.77 6.73 -3.78
N PHE A 102 -6.73 5.97 -4.14
CA PHE A 102 -5.67 6.47 -5.03
C PHE A 102 -6.16 6.77 -6.45
N GLU A 103 -7.21 6.10 -6.92
CA GLU A 103 -7.79 6.41 -8.23
C GLU A 103 -8.56 7.73 -8.18
N MET A 104 -9.29 8.01 -7.09
CA MET A 104 -9.89 9.32 -6.85
C MET A 104 -8.84 10.44 -6.76
N GLU A 105 -7.74 10.21 -6.03
CA GLU A 105 -6.61 11.16 -5.98
C GLU A 105 -6.10 11.48 -7.38
N LYS A 106 -5.88 10.47 -8.23
CA LYS A 106 -5.43 10.65 -9.62
C LYS A 106 -6.46 11.40 -10.47
N TYR A 107 -7.74 11.12 -10.26
CA TYR A 107 -8.81 11.82 -10.95
C TYR A 107 -8.82 13.31 -10.59
N PHE A 108 -8.81 13.64 -9.30
CA PHE A 108 -8.78 15.03 -8.83
C PHE A 108 -7.51 15.76 -9.26
N ALA A 109 -6.36 15.10 -9.22
CA ALA A 109 -5.11 15.67 -9.71
C ALA A 109 -5.15 16.04 -11.19
N ALA A 110 -5.95 15.33 -12.00
CA ALA A 110 -6.12 15.61 -13.42
C ALA A 110 -7.17 16.70 -13.70
N VAL A 111 -8.24 16.79 -12.89
CA VAL A 111 -9.40 17.68 -13.15
C VAL A 111 -9.29 18.98 -12.36
N GLN A 112 -8.80 18.93 -11.14
CA GLN A 112 -8.69 20.05 -10.21
C GLN A 112 -7.35 20.01 -9.44
N PRO A 113 -6.22 20.22 -10.12
CA PRO A 113 -4.90 20.12 -9.51
C PRO A 113 -4.67 21.07 -8.33
N ASP A 114 -5.36 22.22 -8.32
CA ASP A 114 -5.26 23.24 -7.28
C ASP A 114 -5.75 22.76 -5.90
N LEU A 115 -6.61 21.74 -5.85
CA LEU A 115 -7.12 21.21 -4.59
C LEU A 115 -6.07 20.38 -3.82
N ALA A 116 -5.00 19.93 -4.50
CA ALA A 116 -3.90 19.16 -3.92
C ALA A 116 -4.35 18.01 -2.98
N LEU A 117 -5.49 17.38 -3.30
CA LEU A 117 -6.08 16.34 -2.49
C LEU A 117 -5.21 15.08 -2.53
N LYS A 118 -4.91 14.52 -1.37
CA LYS A 118 -4.12 13.29 -1.24
C LYS A 118 -4.90 12.26 -0.41
N ALA A 119 -4.95 11.03 -0.90
CA ALA A 119 -5.48 9.91 -0.14
C ALA A 119 -4.55 9.57 1.04
N LYS A 120 -5.12 9.09 2.13
CA LYS A 120 -4.33 8.53 3.25
C LYS A 120 -3.52 7.34 2.76
N ARG A 121 -2.25 7.30 3.12
CA ARG A 121 -1.30 6.26 2.69
C ARG A 121 -0.98 5.32 3.83
N ILE A 122 -1.40 4.08 3.70
CA ILE A 122 -1.03 3.00 4.61
C ILE A 122 0.02 2.14 3.91
N LEU A 123 1.24 2.09 4.48
CA LEU A 123 2.30 1.23 3.98
C LEU A 123 2.16 -0.15 4.62
N GLU A 124 1.81 -1.14 3.82
CA GLU A 124 1.79 -2.54 4.23
C GLU A 124 3.13 -3.20 3.92
N VAL A 125 3.69 -3.89 4.90
CA VAL A 125 5.04 -4.46 4.84
C VAL A 125 4.96 -5.97 5.03
N ASN A 126 5.64 -6.71 4.15
CA ASN A 126 5.83 -8.15 4.31
C ASN A 126 7.05 -8.41 5.19
N VAL A 127 6.81 -8.77 6.44
CA VAL A 127 7.87 -9.02 7.43
C VAL A 127 8.66 -10.30 7.15
N GLU A 128 8.12 -11.23 6.35
CA GLU A 128 8.81 -12.45 5.94
C GLU A 128 9.72 -12.24 4.71
N HIS A 129 9.65 -11.05 4.09
CA HIS A 129 10.42 -10.79 2.86
C HIS A 129 11.89 -10.47 3.18
N PRO A 130 12.88 -10.98 2.41
CA PRO A 130 14.31 -10.70 2.63
C PRO A 130 14.68 -9.22 2.70
N ALA A 131 13.96 -8.34 1.99
CA ALA A 131 14.17 -6.89 2.05
C ALA A 131 13.82 -6.32 3.42
N PHE A 132 12.83 -6.88 4.13
CA PHE A 132 12.52 -6.46 5.50
C PHE A 132 13.59 -6.91 6.47
N ALA A 133 14.06 -8.15 6.37
CA ALA A 133 15.18 -8.64 7.19
C ALA A 133 16.45 -7.81 6.98
N ALA A 134 16.73 -7.38 5.74
CA ALA A 134 17.85 -6.49 5.44
C ALA A 134 17.68 -5.09 6.10
N LEU A 135 16.47 -4.54 6.06
CA LEU A 135 16.14 -3.28 6.74
C LEU A 135 16.32 -3.40 8.26
N GLU A 136 15.83 -4.48 8.85
CA GLU A 136 15.89 -4.76 10.28
C GLU A 136 17.35 -4.87 10.76
N SER A 137 18.17 -5.62 10.02
CA SER A 137 19.60 -5.70 10.26
C SER A 137 20.31 -4.35 10.12
N ALA A 138 19.99 -3.59 9.05
CA ALA A 138 20.58 -2.28 8.82
C ALA A 138 20.17 -1.27 9.90
N ARG A 139 18.94 -1.32 10.43
CA ARG A 139 18.48 -0.44 11.51
C ARG A 139 19.41 -0.50 12.72
N ILE A 140 19.96 -1.68 13.02
CA ILE A 140 20.84 -1.90 14.17
C ILE A 140 22.30 -1.55 13.84
N THR A 141 22.77 -1.91 12.63
CA THR A 141 24.20 -1.85 12.28
C THR A 141 24.59 -0.58 11.53
N ASP A 142 23.69 -0.01 10.73
CA ASP A 142 23.91 1.16 9.88
C ASP A 142 22.58 1.93 9.68
N PRO A 143 22.19 2.79 10.64
CA PRO A 143 20.92 3.52 10.58
C PRO A 143 20.74 4.40 9.34
N ASP A 144 21.82 4.92 8.76
CA ASP A 144 21.73 5.74 7.55
C ASP A 144 21.40 4.89 6.33
N ARG A 145 21.93 3.68 6.27
CA ARG A 145 21.55 2.69 5.25
C ARG A 145 20.10 2.23 5.44
N ALA A 146 19.66 2.06 6.68
CA ALA A 146 18.27 1.71 6.97
C ALA A 146 17.29 2.79 6.49
N LYS A 147 17.62 4.08 6.66
CA LYS A 147 16.81 5.19 6.11
C LYS A 147 16.72 5.11 4.58
N LYS A 148 17.81 4.80 3.90
CA LYS A 148 17.80 4.61 2.44
C LYS A 148 16.88 3.45 2.03
N TYR A 149 16.90 2.34 2.77
CA TYR A 149 15.98 1.22 2.52
C TYR A 149 14.52 1.62 2.71
N ALA A 150 14.21 2.37 3.77
CA ALA A 150 12.86 2.89 4.01
C ALA A 150 12.36 3.75 2.82
N GLU A 151 13.20 4.66 2.33
CA GLU A 151 12.92 5.50 1.17
C GLU A 151 12.68 4.67 -0.11
N ILE A 152 13.53 3.69 -0.36
CA ILE A 152 13.39 2.81 -1.52
C ILE A 152 12.10 2.01 -1.44
N LEU A 153 11.76 1.45 -0.28
CA LEU A 153 10.54 0.67 -0.08
C LEU A 153 9.29 1.53 -0.31
N LEU A 154 9.25 2.76 0.21
CA LEU A 154 8.12 3.67 -0.04
C LEU A 154 7.98 3.99 -1.53
N ASN A 155 9.06 4.37 -2.19
CA ASN A 155 9.03 4.70 -3.61
C ASN A 155 8.59 3.50 -4.47
N GLN A 156 9.05 2.28 -4.14
CA GLN A 156 8.58 1.05 -4.78
C GLN A 156 7.08 0.83 -4.57
N ALA A 157 6.58 1.04 -3.35
CA ALA A 157 5.17 0.91 -3.06
C ALA A 157 4.33 1.94 -3.84
N MET A 158 4.81 3.18 -3.98
CA MET A 158 4.17 4.21 -4.81
C MET A 158 4.12 3.79 -6.29
N LEU A 159 5.22 3.29 -6.85
CA LEU A 159 5.25 2.79 -8.23
C LEU A 159 4.28 1.63 -8.45
N ILE A 160 4.20 0.68 -7.50
CA ILE A 160 3.27 -0.44 -7.56
C ILE A 160 1.81 0.06 -7.51
N ALA A 161 1.52 1.09 -6.71
CA ALA A 161 0.21 1.73 -6.64
C ALA A 161 -0.11 2.61 -7.87
N GLY A 162 0.88 2.82 -8.76
CA GLY A 162 0.75 3.70 -9.93
C GLY A 162 0.66 5.17 -9.56
N LEU A 163 1.22 5.55 -8.44
CA LEU A 163 1.38 6.93 -8.00
C LEU A 163 2.68 7.52 -8.55
N PRO A 164 2.71 8.82 -8.86
CA PRO A 164 3.94 9.49 -9.29
C PRO A 164 4.93 9.57 -8.14
N LEU A 165 6.22 9.43 -8.45
CA LEU A 165 7.29 9.74 -7.51
C LEU A 165 7.49 11.27 -7.46
N GLU A 166 7.75 11.81 -6.27
CA GLU A 166 8.05 13.24 -6.11
C GLU A 166 9.38 13.58 -6.77
N ASN A 167 10.38 12.74 -6.60
CA ASN A 167 11.69 12.90 -7.22
C ASN A 167 12.23 11.56 -7.76
N PRO A 168 11.98 11.22 -9.05
CA PRO A 168 12.47 9.99 -9.66
C PRO A 168 14.00 9.89 -9.72
N SER A 169 14.72 11.02 -9.82
CA SER A 169 16.17 11.03 -9.86
C SER A 169 16.76 10.58 -8.53
N ASP A 170 16.27 11.13 -7.42
CA ASP A 170 16.73 10.75 -6.08
C ASP A 170 16.47 9.27 -5.81
N TYR A 171 15.33 8.75 -6.25
CA TYR A 171 15.04 7.31 -6.15
C TYR A 171 16.08 6.47 -6.92
N THR A 172 16.43 6.89 -8.13
CA THR A 172 17.44 6.19 -8.94
C THR A 172 18.80 6.23 -8.25
N ASP A 173 19.22 7.38 -7.73
CA ASP A 173 20.48 7.54 -7.00
C ASP A 173 20.53 6.69 -5.73
N LEU A 174 19.43 6.63 -4.98
CA LEU A 174 19.30 5.76 -3.80
C LEU A 174 19.48 4.28 -4.18
N VAL A 175 18.78 3.80 -5.22
CA VAL A 175 18.93 2.42 -5.70
C VAL A 175 20.37 2.13 -6.14
N CYS A 176 20.99 3.02 -6.90
CA CYS A 176 22.37 2.87 -7.36
C CYS A 176 23.38 2.90 -6.19
N SER A 177 23.07 3.60 -5.12
CA SER A 177 23.92 3.66 -3.92
C SER A 177 24.05 2.32 -3.19
N LEU A 178 23.12 1.38 -3.42
CA LEU A 178 23.16 0.06 -2.81
C LEU A 178 24.18 -0.89 -3.45
N TRP A 179 24.67 -0.57 -4.63
CA TRP A 179 25.65 -1.38 -5.37
C TRP A 179 27.11 -1.01 -5.04
N LYS A 180 27.29 -0.09 -4.12
CA LYS A 180 28.58 0.28 -3.55
C LYS A 180 28.78 -0.39 -2.19
#